data_34e0d0dda948208b6e8b878182f67faa
#
_entry.id   34e0d0dda948208b6e8b878182f67faa
#
_cell.length_a   1.000
_cell.length_b   1.000
_cell.length_c   1.000
_cell.angle_alpha   90.00
_cell.angle_beta   90.00
_cell.angle_gamma   90.00
#
_symmetry.space_group_name_H-M   'P 1'
#
loop_
_entity.id
_entity.type
_entity.pdbx_description
1 polymer ?
#
loop_
_entity_poly.entity_id
_entity_poly.type
_entity_poly.pdbx_seq_one_letter_code
_entity_poly.pdbx_strand_id
1 'polypeptide(L)'
;IGSGVAGLKIARLLAQHGVQTIILEAGQAGDGASSRNQGTINHGPGLTYSQCIARYSREVARQLWQLGLTNHQAIKDQITQYQIDCDYQVDGSTTLVREDQPGWEEQLAADRQQYELLQEDGFDVTFLDRQQAIETGGSPACVGGLRYNSDAQLHSGKYVLGLAGKLVQSTSIE
;
A
#
# COMPACT_ATOMS: atom_id res chain seq x y z
N ILE A 1 7.56 20.89 -6.72
CA ILE A 1 6.09 20.92 -6.58
C ILE A 1 5.71 20.17 -5.32
N GLY A 2 5.76 20.83 -4.15
CA GLY A 2 5.40 20.26 -2.87
C GLY A 2 6.34 19.17 -2.34
N SER A 3 6.53 19.11 -1.04
CA SER A 3 7.39 18.14 -0.35
C SER A 3 6.59 16.94 0.21
N GLY A 4 5.47 16.60 -0.42
CA GLY A 4 4.77 15.34 -0.19
C GLY A 4 5.52 14.15 -0.80
N VAL A 5 5.05 12.93 -0.53
CA VAL A 5 5.72 11.68 -0.96
C VAL A 5 6.02 11.65 -2.47
N ALA A 6 5.13 12.16 -3.31
CA ALA A 6 5.34 12.19 -4.76
C ALA A 6 6.47 13.14 -5.16
N GLY A 7 6.47 14.37 -4.65
CA GLY A 7 7.52 15.35 -4.93
C GLY A 7 8.89 14.88 -4.45
N LEU A 8 8.98 14.34 -3.25
CA LEU A 8 10.22 13.78 -2.71
C LEU A 8 10.75 12.60 -3.54
N LYS A 9 9.85 11.69 -3.96
CA LYS A 9 10.26 10.55 -4.82
C LYS A 9 10.77 11.02 -6.18
N ILE A 10 10.09 11.97 -6.82
CA ILE A 10 10.51 12.55 -8.11
C ILE A 10 11.86 13.25 -7.97
N ALA A 11 12.02 14.12 -6.97
CA ALA A 11 13.27 14.82 -6.72
C ALA A 11 14.45 13.85 -6.51
N ARG A 12 14.23 12.78 -5.73
CA ARG A 12 15.23 11.72 -5.55
C ARG A 12 15.63 11.06 -6.86
N LEU A 13 14.66 10.68 -7.68
CA LEU A 13 14.94 10.05 -8.98
C LEU A 13 15.73 10.98 -9.91
N LEU A 14 15.34 12.25 -9.97
CA LEU A 14 16.04 13.26 -10.76
C LEU A 14 17.49 13.46 -10.28
N ALA A 15 17.68 13.58 -8.97
CA ALA A 15 18.99 13.70 -8.37
C ALA A 15 19.91 12.49 -8.66
N GLN A 16 19.36 11.27 -8.64
CA GLN A 16 20.10 10.05 -9.03
C GLN A 16 20.58 10.06 -10.49
N HIS A 17 19.92 10.84 -11.34
CA HIS A 17 20.32 11.05 -12.74
C HIS A 17 21.13 12.34 -12.95
N GLY A 18 21.62 12.95 -11.87
CA GLY A 18 22.44 14.16 -11.94
C GLY A 18 21.67 15.44 -12.25
N VAL A 19 20.34 15.42 -12.17
CA VAL A 19 19.50 16.60 -12.41
C VAL A 19 19.40 17.42 -11.13
N GLN A 20 19.87 18.68 -11.16
CA GLN A 20 19.65 19.62 -10.07
C GLN A 20 18.15 19.89 -9.92
N THR A 21 17.65 19.78 -8.69
CA THR A 21 16.21 19.84 -8.43
C THR A 21 15.93 20.72 -7.22
N ILE A 22 14.95 21.60 -7.33
CA ILE A 22 14.42 22.43 -6.24
C ILE A 22 13.00 22.00 -5.94
N ILE A 23 12.70 21.75 -4.66
CA ILE A 23 11.34 21.48 -4.19
C ILE A 23 10.78 22.77 -3.59
N LEU A 24 9.68 23.24 -4.17
CA LEU A 24 8.93 24.38 -3.64
C LEU A 24 7.77 23.86 -2.79
N GLU A 25 7.78 24.19 -1.50
CA GLU A 25 6.74 23.83 -0.52
C GLU A 25 6.09 25.08 0.04
N ALA A 26 4.75 25.10 0.10
CA ALA A 26 4.00 26.25 0.59
C ALA A 26 3.96 26.36 2.12
N GLY A 27 4.14 25.23 2.80
CA GLY A 27 4.16 25.12 4.27
C GLY A 27 5.46 24.49 4.75
N GLN A 28 5.33 23.48 5.60
CA GLN A 28 6.45 22.65 6.05
C GLN A 28 6.40 21.28 5.38
N ALA A 29 7.56 20.63 5.25
CA ALA A 29 7.61 19.26 4.78
C ALA A 29 6.72 18.38 5.65
N GLY A 30 5.83 17.61 5.02
CA GLY A 30 4.92 16.74 5.73
C GLY A 30 3.62 17.38 6.23
N ASP A 31 3.33 18.66 5.97
CA ASP A 31 2.06 19.27 6.37
C ASP A 31 0.85 18.82 5.53
N GLY A 32 1.08 18.13 4.43
CA GLY A 32 0.04 17.70 3.49
C GLY A 32 -0.56 16.33 3.79
N ALA A 33 -1.35 15.80 2.85
CA ALA A 33 -2.02 14.51 2.93
C ALA A 33 -1.06 13.32 3.08
N SER A 34 0.19 13.46 2.62
CA SER A 34 1.19 12.39 2.67
C SER A 34 1.59 11.97 4.08
N SER A 35 1.40 12.82 5.08
CA SER A 35 1.67 12.53 6.49
C SER A 35 0.41 12.39 7.35
N ARG A 36 -0.78 12.61 6.76
CA ARG A 36 -2.08 12.60 7.45
C ARG A 36 -2.98 11.48 6.94
N ASN A 37 -2.42 10.32 6.67
CA ASN A 37 -3.15 9.14 6.23
C ASN A 37 -2.87 7.96 7.16
N GLN A 38 -3.52 6.85 6.93
CA GLN A 38 -3.41 5.64 7.76
C GLN A 38 -2.03 4.97 7.71
N GLY A 39 -1.18 5.34 6.74
CA GLY A 39 0.12 4.72 6.55
C GLY A 39 0.08 3.32 5.95
N THR A 40 -1.05 2.89 5.41
CA THR A 40 -1.17 1.59 4.76
C THR A 40 -0.53 1.60 3.38
N ILE A 41 0.16 0.51 3.06
CA ILE A 41 0.78 0.26 1.76
C ILE A 41 0.09 -0.98 1.18
N ASN A 42 -0.92 -0.73 0.36
CA ASN A 42 -1.80 -1.76 -0.18
C ASN A 42 -1.49 -2.08 -1.64
N HIS A 43 -1.94 -3.26 -2.07
CA HIS A 43 -1.95 -3.64 -3.48
C HIS A 43 -3.03 -2.89 -4.26
N GLY A 44 -2.78 -2.76 -5.55
CA GLY A 44 -3.75 -2.33 -6.53
C GLY A 44 -4.15 -0.85 -6.48
N PRO A 45 -4.93 -0.41 -7.46
CA PRO A 45 -5.25 1.00 -7.71
C PRO A 45 -6.56 1.46 -7.03
N GLY A 46 -7.00 0.84 -5.95
CA GLY A 46 -8.27 1.16 -5.28
C GLY A 46 -9.52 0.51 -5.90
N LEU A 47 -9.34 -0.35 -6.91
CA LEU A 47 -10.36 -1.26 -7.43
C LEU A 47 -10.04 -2.68 -6.98
N THR A 48 -11.03 -3.57 -6.92
CA THR A 48 -10.76 -5.01 -6.73
C THR A 48 -10.10 -5.59 -7.97
N TYR A 49 -9.43 -6.74 -7.84
CA TYR A 49 -8.77 -7.38 -8.98
C TYR A 49 -9.77 -7.76 -10.07
N SER A 50 -10.93 -8.30 -9.68
CA SER A 50 -12.03 -8.62 -10.59
C SER A 50 -12.57 -7.39 -11.32
N GLN A 51 -12.71 -6.24 -10.62
CA GLN A 51 -13.12 -4.97 -11.24
C GLN A 51 -12.06 -4.46 -12.22
N CYS A 52 -10.77 -4.61 -11.91
CA CYS A 52 -9.70 -4.27 -12.84
C CYS A 52 -9.73 -5.13 -14.09
N ILE A 53 -9.95 -6.45 -13.95
CA ILE A 53 -10.11 -7.37 -15.09
C ILE A 53 -11.29 -6.95 -15.96
N ALA A 54 -12.44 -6.68 -15.34
CA ALA A 54 -13.65 -6.28 -16.07
C ALA A 54 -13.50 -4.93 -16.80
N ARG A 55 -12.76 -3.99 -16.20
CA ARG A 55 -12.61 -2.63 -16.75
C ARG A 55 -11.54 -2.53 -17.83
N TYR A 56 -10.46 -3.31 -17.73
CA TYR A 56 -9.30 -3.20 -18.62
C TYR A 56 -9.02 -4.52 -19.36
N SER A 57 -8.40 -5.46 -18.68
CA SER A 57 -8.16 -6.86 -19.06
C SER A 57 -7.43 -7.56 -17.92
N ARG A 58 -7.35 -8.89 -17.94
CA ARG A 58 -6.59 -9.66 -16.94
C ARG A 58 -5.10 -9.30 -16.96
N GLU A 59 -4.53 -9.14 -18.15
CA GLU A 59 -3.12 -8.75 -18.29
C GLU A 59 -2.83 -7.39 -17.66
N VAL A 60 -3.66 -6.38 -17.93
CA VAL A 60 -3.50 -5.04 -17.32
C VAL A 60 -3.73 -5.08 -15.81
N ALA A 61 -4.72 -5.83 -15.33
CA ALA A 61 -4.94 -6.00 -13.90
C ALA A 61 -3.71 -6.60 -13.21
N ARG A 62 -3.11 -7.64 -13.78
CA ARG A 62 -1.89 -8.27 -13.29
C ARG A 62 -0.71 -7.29 -13.23
N GLN A 63 -0.53 -6.49 -14.28
CA GLN A 63 0.51 -5.46 -14.31
C GLN A 63 0.31 -4.39 -13.23
N LEU A 64 -0.93 -3.95 -12.98
CA LEU A 64 -1.24 -2.97 -11.93
C LEU A 64 -0.94 -3.53 -10.54
N TRP A 65 -1.26 -4.80 -10.27
CA TRP A 65 -0.92 -5.47 -9.00
C TRP A 65 0.58 -5.65 -8.83
N GLN A 66 1.26 -6.06 -9.88
CA GLN A 66 2.72 -6.19 -9.89
C GLN A 66 3.41 -4.83 -9.65
N LEU A 67 2.87 -3.75 -10.20
CA LEU A 67 3.35 -2.39 -9.94
C LEU A 67 3.19 -2.02 -8.46
N GLY A 68 2.09 -2.44 -7.81
CA GLY A 68 1.89 -2.29 -6.37
C GLY A 68 3.02 -2.96 -5.57
N LEU A 69 3.31 -4.24 -5.84
CA LEU A 69 4.40 -4.98 -5.20
C LEU A 69 5.78 -4.32 -5.42
N THR A 70 6.03 -3.86 -6.65
CA THR A 70 7.26 -3.14 -6.98
C THR A 70 7.38 -1.84 -6.16
N ASN A 71 6.27 -1.12 -5.96
CA ASN A 71 6.24 0.08 -5.11
C ASN A 71 6.48 -0.25 -3.63
N HIS A 72 5.93 -1.36 -3.11
CA HIS A 72 6.22 -1.84 -1.75
C HIS A 72 7.71 -2.07 -1.57
N GLN A 73 8.35 -2.80 -2.49
CA GLN A 73 9.78 -3.05 -2.43
C GLN A 73 10.59 -1.74 -2.48
N ALA A 74 10.22 -0.82 -3.36
CA ALA A 74 10.88 0.48 -3.47
C ALA A 74 10.76 1.32 -2.18
N ILE A 75 9.64 1.26 -1.46
CA ILE A 75 9.46 1.92 -0.15
C ILE A 75 10.36 1.26 0.88
N LYS A 76 10.37 -0.06 0.98
CA LYS A 76 11.22 -0.83 1.89
C LYS A 76 12.71 -0.52 1.67
N ASP A 77 13.14 -0.48 0.40
CA ASP A 77 14.53 -0.17 0.04
C ASP A 77 14.91 1.25 0.47
N GLN A 78 14.01 2.23 0.31
CA GLN A 78 14.24 3.60 0.76
C GLN A 78 14.36 3.69 2.29
N ILE A 79 13.46 3.02 3.02
CA ILE A 79 13.51 2.96 4.49
C ILE A 79 14.84 2.39 4.94
N THR A 80 15.28 1.30 4.33
CA THR A 80 16.56 0.65 4.66
C THR A 80 17.75 1.52 4.26
N GLN A 81 17.78 2.03 3.03
CA GLN A 81 18.88 2.85 2.51
C GLN A 81 19.12 4.11 3.33
N TYR A 82 18.04 4.79 3.72
CA TYR A 82 18.11 6.05 4.45
C TYR A 82 17.98 5.89 5.96
N GLN A 83 17.82 4.66 6.45
CA GLN A 83 17.63 4.34 7.87
C GLN A 83 16.51 5.19 8.50
N ILE A 84 15.35 5.21 7.85
CA ILE A 84 14.18 5.97 8.31
C ILE A 84 13.45 5.14 9.38
N ASP A 85 13.43 5.64 10.61
CA ASP A 85 12.61 5.08 11.68
C ASP A 85 11.15 5.55 11.52
N CYS A 86 10.33 4.73 10.89
CA CYS A 86 8.94 5.04 10.57
C CYS A 86 7.96 3.92 10.95
N ASP A 87 8.31 3.08 11.90
CA ASP A 87 7.46 1.97 12.39
C ASP A 87 6.99 1.04 11.24
N TYR A 88 7.84 0.81 10.24
CA TYR A 88 7.49 -0.02 9.08
C TYR A 88 7.35 -1.48 9.46
N GLN A 89 6.18 -2.07 9.14
CA GLN A 89 5.85 -3.47 9.41
C GLN A 89 5.13 -4.09 8.21
N VAL A 90 5.43 -5.37 7.92
CA VAL A 90 4.75 -6.18 6.90
C VAL A 90 3.86 -7.18 7.63
N ASP A 91 2.68 -6.73 8.02
CA ASP A 91 1.73 -7.53 8.81
C ASP A 91 0.60 -8.10 7.95
N GLY A 92 0.55 -7.72 6.67
CA GLY A 92 -0.57 -7.97 5.79
C GLY A 92 -1.77 -7.07 6.11
N SER A 93 -2.75 -7.07 5.22
CA SER A 93 -4.07 -6.47 5.48
C SER A 93 -5.16 -7.52 5.31
N THR A 94 -6.23 -7.41 6.10
CA THR A 94 -7.33 -8.37 6.08
C THR A 94 -8.65 -7.64 5.98
N THR A 95 -9.46 -8.00 4.99
CA THR A 95 -10.85 -7.63 4.91
C THR A 95 -11.68 -8.76 5.50
N LEU A 96 -12.51 -8.48 6.49
CA LEU A 96 -13.38 -9.46 7.13
C LEU A 96 -14.83 -9.25 6.71
N VAL A 97 -15.51 -10.34 6.42
CA VAL A 97 -16.96 -10.37 6.15
C VAL A 97 -17.71 -10.79 7.40
N ARG A 98 -18.78 -10.06 7.72
CA ARG A 98 -19.58 -10.28 8.93
C ARG A 98 -21.03 -10.58 8.57
N GLU A 99 -21.63 -11.61 9.18
CA GLU A 99 -23.01 -12.03 8.93
C GLU A 99 -24.07 -11.05 9.46
N ASP A 100 -23.69 -10.10 10.33
CA ASP A 100 -24.56 -9.02 10.81
C ASP A 100 -24.59 -7.79 9.88
N GLN A 101 -23.92 -7.84 8.71
CA GLN A 101 -23.95 -6.79 7.70
C GLN A 101 -24.85 -7.19 6.52
N PRO A 102 -25.66 -6.27 5.98
CA PRO A 102 -26.43 -6.54 4.76
C PRO A 102 -25.52 -6.91 3.58
N GLY A 103 -25.90 -7.95 2.82
CA GLY A 103 -25.15 -8.35 1.61
C GLY A 103 -23.86 -9.15 1.91
N TRP A 104 -23.73 -9.69 3.11
CA TRP A 104 -22.52 -10.42 3.50
C TRP A 104 -22.28 -11.69 2.66
N GLU A 105 -23.33 -12.37 2.20
CA GLU A 105 -23.20 -13.58 1.38
C GLU A 105 -22.59 -13.26 0.01
N GLU A 106 -23.06 -12.19 -0.61
CA GLU A 106 -22.52 -11.68 -1.88
C GLU A 106 -21.08 -11.18 -1.71
N GLN A 107 -20.78 -10.51 -0.60
CA GLN A 107 -19.44 -10.06 -0.30
C GLN A 107 -18.48 -11.23 -0.09
N LEU A 108 -18.89 -12.26 0.66
CA LEU A 108 -18.09 -13.46 0.90
C LEU A 108 -17.81 -14.21 -0.41
N ALA A 109 -18.81 -14.31 -1.30
CA ALA A 109 -18.66 -14.91 -2.61
C ALA A 109 -17.70 -14.09 -3.49
N ALA A 110 -17.80 -12.76 -3.45
CA ALA A 110 -16.91 -11.86 -4.18
C ALA A 110 -15.46 -11.96 -3.67
N ASP A 111 -15.25 -12.02 -2.36
CA ASP A 111 -13.90 -12.19 -1.77
C ASP A 111 -13.29 -13.55 -2.14
N ARG A 112 -14.09 -14.61 -2.21
CA ARG A 112 -13.63 -15.92 -2.68
C ARG A 112 -13.23 -15.89 -4.14
N GLN A 113 -14.03 -15.30 -5.00
CA GLN A 113 -13.69 -15.11 -6.42
C GLN A 113 -12.40 -14.27 -6.58
N GLN A 114 -12.28 -13.21 -5.80
CA GLN A 114 -11.10 -12.35 -5.76
C GLN A 114 -9.84 -13.14 -5.38
N TYR A 115 -9.95 -13.98 -4.34
CA TYR A 115 -8.89 -14.87 -3.89
C TYR A 115 -8.45 -15.81 -5.00
N GLU A 116 -9.39 -16.51 -5.66
CA GLU A 116 -9.11 -17.48 -6.72
C GLU A 116 -8.36 -16.82 -7.88
N LEU A 117 -8.84 -15.67 -8.36
CA LEU A 117 -8.21 -14.92 -9.45
C LEU A 117 -6.79 -14.43 -9.08
N LEU A 118 -6.60 -13.92 -7.88
CA LEU A 118 -5.29 -13.46 -7.42
C LEU A 118 -4.31 -14.62 -7.25
N GLN A 119 -4.78 -15.75 -6.71
CA GLN A 119 -3.96 -16.95 -6.52
C GLN A 119 -3.54 -17.56 -7.86
N GLU A 120 -4.46 -17.65 -8.84
CA GLU A 120 -4.15 -18.11 -10.20
C GLU A 120 -3.06 -17.25 -10.87
N ASP A 121 -3.03 -15.94 -10.60
CA ASP A 121 -2.04 -15.03 -11.16
C ASP A 121 -0.77 -14.91 -10.29
N GLY A 122 -0.66 -15.73 -9.23
CA GLY A 122 0.55 -15.88 -8.42
C GLY A 122 0.73 -14.82 -7.34
N PHE A 123 -0.33 -14.12 -6.93
CA PHE A 123 -0.27 -13.16 -5.83
C PHE A 123 -0.43 -13.86 -4.48
N ASP A 124 0.30 -13.36 -3.49
CA ASP A 124 0.33 -13.91 -2.13
C ASP A 124 -0.87 -13.43 -1.31
N VAL A 125 -1.94 -14.20 -1.37
CA VAL A 125 -3.20 -13.96 -0.68
C VAL A 125 -3.68 -15.21 0.05
N THR A 126 -4.46 -15.01 1.11
CA THR A 126 -5.08 -16.09 1.90
C THR A 126 -6.56 -15.82 2.04
N PHE A 127 -7.39 -16.81 1.72
CA PHE A 127 -8.80 -16.77 2.09
C PHE A 127 -8.98 -17.35 3.49
N LEU A 128 -9.59 -16.57 4.38
CA LEU A 128 -9.87 -16.98 5.75
C LEU A 128 -11.22 -17.68 5.81
N ASP A 129 -11.24 -18.87 6.37
CA ASP A 129 -12.48 -19.55 6.75
C ASP A 129 -13.12 -18.88 7.97
N ARG A 130 -14.32 -19.36 8.39
CA ARG A 130 -15.06 -18.80 9.52
C ARG A 130 -14.23 -18.80 10.81
N GLN A 131 -13.55 -19.90 11.11
CA GLN A 131 -12.76 -20.00 12.34
C GLN A 131 -11.61 -19.00 12.35
N GLN A 132 -10.86 -18.96 11.27
CA GLN A 132 -9.74 -18.03 11.10
C GLN A 132 -10.20 -16.56 11.12
N ALA A 133 -11.35 -16.27 10.51
CA ALA A 133 -11.94 -14.94 10.53
C ALA A 133 -12.37 -14.49 11.93
N ILE A 134 -12.94 -15.40 12.74
CA ILE A 134 -13.29 -15.13 14.15
C ILE A 134 -12.03 -14.87 14.97
N GLU A 135 -11.00 -15.69 14.81
CA GLU A 135 -9.71 -15.52 15.52
C GLU A 135 -9.03 -14.18 15.16
N THR A 136 -9.08 -13.81 13.88
CA THR A 136 -8.49 -12.56 13.39
C THR A 136 -9.28 -11.32 13.81
N GLY A 137 -10.61 -11.39 13.72
CA GLY A 137 -11.49 -10.24 13.95
C GLY A 137 -11.99 -10.12 15.40
N GLY A 138 -11.79 -11.13 16.23
CA GLY A 138 -12.24 -11.17 17.61
C GLY A 138 -13.77 -11.16 17.79
N SER A 139 -14.54 -11.51 16.75
CA SER A 139 -16.00 -11.47 16.77
C SER A 139 -16.61 -12.74 16.17
N PRO A 140 -17.59 -13.37 16.85
CA PRO A 140 -18.30 -14.55 16.35
C PRO A 140 -19.12 -14.25 15.08
N ALA A 141 -19.42 -13.00 14.79
CA ALA A 141 -20.12 -12.58 13.57
C ALA A 141 -19.27 -12.66 12.31
N CYS A 142 -17.94 -12.84 12.42
CA CYS A 142 -17.08 -13.01 11.26
C CYS A 142 -17.31 -14.37 10.60
N VAL A 143 -17.52 -14.37 9.28
CA VAL A 143 -17.83 -15.59 8.50
C VAL A 143 -16.76 -15.96 7.50
N GLY A 144 -15.83 -15.08 7.24
CA GLY A 144 -14.70 -15.28 6.33
C GLY A 144 -14.00 -13.98 6.04
N GLY A 145 -13.03 -14.03 5.13
CA GLY A 145 -12.30 -12.82 4.72
C GLY A 145 -11.19 -13.10 3.72
N LEU A 146 -10.60 -12.03 3.23
CA LEU A 146 -9.46 -12.07 2.32
C LEU A 146 -8.28 -11.32 2.95
N ARG A 147 -7.13 -11.99 3.02
CA ARG A 147 -5.87 -11.43 3.51
C ARG A 147 -4.88 -11.25 2.39
N TYR A 148 -4.31 -10.07 2.28
CA TYR A 148 -3.18 -9.73 1.41
C TYR A 148 -1.90 -9.79 2.26
N ASN A 149 -1.11 -10.86 2.12
CA ASN A 149 -0.01 -11.17 3.03
C ASN A 149 1.16 -10.19 2.93
N SER A 150 1.37 -9.58 1.77
CA SER A 150 2.47 -8.65 1.52
C SER A 150 2.14 -7.19 1.83
N ASP A 151 0.91 -6.87 2.22
CA ASP A 151 0.56 -5.50 2.59
C ASP A 151 1.32 -5.07 3.84
N ALA A 152 1.63 -3.78 3.91
CA ALA A 152 2.45 -3.22 4.95
C ALA A 152 1.82 -1.96 5.55
N GLN A 153 2.36 -1.53 6.68
CA GLN A 153 2.02 -0.28 7.31
C GLN A 153 3.27 0.46 7.78
N LEU A 154 3.16 1.77 7.90
CA LEU A 154 4.18 2.64 8.44
C LEU A 154 3.56 3.90 9.05
N HIS A 155 4.32 4.62 9.85
CA HIS A 155 3.94 5.95 10.29
C HIS A 155 4.25 6.95 9.17
N SER A 156 3.22 7.36 8.42
CA SER A 156 3.36 8.19 7.22
C SER A 156 4.09 9.51 7.44
N GLY A 157 3.83 10.17 8.58
CA GLY A 157 4.54 11.41 8.96
C GLY A 157 6.04 11.19 9.17
N LYS A 158 6.42 10.17 9.95
CA LYS A 158 7.84 9.82 10.17
C LYS A 158 8.54 9.47 8.86
N TYR A 159 7.87 8.72 7.97
CA TYR A 159 8.41 8.37 6.66
C TYR A 159 8.67 9.59 5.79
N VAL A 160 7.68 10.49 5.62
CA VAL A 160 7.81 11.69 4.79
C VAL A 160 8.88 12.63 5.32
N LEU A 161 8.87 12.92 6.63
CA LEU A 161 9.86 13.79 7.27
C LEU A 161 11.27 13.19 7.22
N GLY A 162 11.40 11.89 7.49
CA GLY A 162 12.66 11.18 7.41
C GLY A 162 13.24 11.19 5.99
N LEU A 163 12.39 10.95 4.98
CA LEU A 163 12.81 11.02 3.58
C LEU A 163 13.24 12.44 3.19
N ALA A 164 12.47 13.47 3.54
CA ALA A 164 12.80 14.85 3.26
C ALA A 164 14.15 15.24 3.88
N GLY A 165 14.35 14.97 5.18
CA GLY A 165 15.60 15.29 5.87
C GLY A 165 16.84 14.59 5.28
N LYS A 166 16.68 13.33 4.83
CA LYS A 166 17.79 12.60 4.21
C LYS A 166 18.11 13.09 2.80
N LEU A 167 17.11 13.47 2.02
CA LEU A 167 17.31 14.01 0.68
C LEU A 167 18.05 15.34 0.70
N VAL A 168 17.69 16.26 1.60
CA VAL A 168 18.41 17.54 1.77
C VAL A 168 19.87 17.34 2.18
N GLN A 169 20.17 16.30 2.98
CA GLN A 169 21.54 16.01 3.44
C GLN A 169 22.39 15.28 2.41
N SER A 170 21.80 14.46 1.54
CA SER A 170 22.53 13.50 0.68
C SER A 170 22.63 13.92 -0.78
N THR A 171 21.95 14.99 -1.19
CA THR A 171 21.82 15.37 -2.60
C THR A 171 21.87 16.88 -2.76
N SER A 172 22.14 17.35 -3.99
CA SER A 172 22.01 18.75 -4.39
C SER A 172 20.53 19.18 -4.52
N ILE A 173 19.69 18.76 -3.57
CA ILE A 173 18.29 19.17 -3.50
C ILE A 173 18.16 20.23 -2.43
N GLU A 174 17.67 21.38 -2.82
CA GLU A 174 17.34 22.54 -1.97
C GLU A 174 15.84 22.69 -1.80
#